data_0d9c4478dafbf65f5740901fb141e283
#
_entry.id   0d9c4478dafbf65f5740901fb141e283
#
_cell.length_a   1.000
_cell.length_b   1.000
_cell.length_c   1.000
_cell.angle_alpha   90.00
_cell.angle_beta   90.00
_cell.angle_gamma   90.00
#
_symmetry.space_group_name_H-M   'P 1'
#
loop_
_entity.id
_entity.type
_entity.pdbx_description
1 polymer ?
#
loop_
_entity_poly.entity_id
_entity_poly.type
_entity_poly.pdbx_seq_one_letter_code
_entity_poly.pdbx_strand_id
1 'polypeptide(L)'
;MMNDFVKKKVQFKKSINFPCSYIDGNVERRLYINLNNQINNKDLISSFIKNGFRRSYDSLYIPICENCNACISTRINIDKFTFSKRNKRVLKFNKDLFYIKNTKK
;
A
#
# COMPACT_ATOMS: atom_id res chain seq x y z
N MET A 1 -16.63 -0.29 14.50
CA MET A 1 -18.05 -0.45 14.25
C MET A 1 -18.49 0.26 13.00
N MET A 2 -19.44 -0.31 12.32
CA MET A 2 -19.97 0.25 11.07
C MET A 2 -20.50 1.68 11.22
N ASN A 3 -21.05 2.02 12.38
CA ASN A 3 -21.65 3.33 12.59
C ASN A 3 -20.65 4.47 12.51
N ASP A 4 -19.46 4.30 13.06
CA ASP A 4 -18.42 5.32 12.97
C ASP A 4 -17.87 5.45 11.56
N PHE A 5 -17.81 4.34 10.85
CA PHE A 5 -17.40 4.33 9.45
C PHE A 5 -18.38 5.11 8.58
N VAL A 6 -19.67 4.88 8.78
CA VAL A 6 -20.73 5.54 8.00
C VAL A 6 -20.82 7.03 8.31
N LYS A 7 -20.58 7.43 9.56
CA LYS A 7 -20.70 8.82 9.99
C LYS A 7 -19.54 9.69 9.48
N LYS A 8 -18.37 9.10 9.29
CA LYS A 8 -17.19 9.83 8.77
C LYS A 8 -17.23 9.83 7.27
N LYS A 9 -17.37 11.01 6.69
CA LYS A 9 -17.28 11.17 5.26
C LYS A 9 -15.84 11.07 4.83
N VAL A 10 -15.53 10.07 4.01
CA VAL A 10 -14.22 9.91 3.40
C VAL A 10 -14.30 10.45 1.98
N GLN A 11 -13.44 11.41 1.68
CA GLN A 11 -13.40 12.00 0.35
C GLN A 11 -12.40 11.28 -0.53
N PHE A 12 -12.92 10.63 -1.56
CA PHE A 12 -12.10 10.03 -2.60
C PHE A 12 -11.85 11.03 -3.71
N LYS A 13 -10.64 11.04 -4.22
CA LYS A 13 -10.25 11.86 -5.36
C LYS A 13 -9.72 10.96 -6.46
N LYS A 14 -9.98 11.36 -7.69
CA LYS A 14 -9.42 10.68 -8.85
C LYS A 14 -8.30 11.52 -9.43
N SER A 15 -7.18 10.88 -9.74
CA SER A 15 -6.10 11.56 -10.42
C SER A 15 -6.45 11.83 -11.89
N ILE A 16 -5.72 12.75 -12.51
CA ILE A 16 -5.72 12.86 -13.95
C ILE A 16 -5.03 11.64 -14.55
N ASN A 17 -5.21 11.43 -15.84
CA ASN A 17 -4.46 10.41 -16.55
C ASN A 17 -3.00 10.84 -16.69
N PHE A 18 -2.08 9.91 -16.46
CA PHE A 18 -0.65 10.15 -16.61
C PHE A 18 0.03 8.88 -17.13
N PRO A 19 1.26 8.99 -17.68
CA PRO A 19 1.93 7.81 -18.22
C PRO A 19 2.18 6.75 -17.15
N CYS A 20 1.90 5.49 -17.50
CA CYS A 20 2.13 4.37 -16.62
C CYS A 20 3.63 4.17 -16.37
N SER A 21 4.00 3.97 -15.10
CA SER A 21 5.39 3.76 -14.72
C SER A 21 5.92 2.36 -15.06
N TYR A 22 5.02 1.42 -15.33
CA TYR A 22 5.37 0.01 -15.50
C TYR A 22 5.26 -0.47 -16.94
N ILE A 23 4.21 -0.05 -17.63
CA ILE A 23 3.96 -0.49 -19.01
C ILE A 23 4.07 0.72 -19.94
N ASP A 24 5.05 0.68 -20.81
CA ASP A 24 5.30 1.75 -21.76
C ASP A 24 4.11 1.92 -22.70
N GLY A 25 3.72 3.15 -22.95
CA GLY A 25 2.58 3.47 -23.81
C GLY A 25 1.21 3.39 -23.11
N ASN A 26 1.14 2.86 -21.91
CA ASN A 26 -0.11 2.80 -21.17
C ASN A 26 -0.32 4.05 -20.33
N VAL A 27 -1.59 4.30 -19.97
CA VAL A 27 -2.01 5.44 -19.18
C VAL A 27 -2.48 4.96 -17.82
N GLU A 28 -2.01 5.63 -16.78
CA GLU A 28 -2.34 5.29 -15.40
C GLU A 28 -3.32 6.32 -14.83
N ARG A 29 -4.20 5.85 -13.96
CA ARG A 29 -5.12 6.67 -13.19
C ARG A 29 -5.30 6.06 -11.81
N ARG A 30 -5.43 6.90 -10.79
CA ARG A 30 -5.56 6.46 -9.40
C ARG A 30 -6.76 7.07 -8.71
N LEU A 31 -7.38 6.26 -7.88
CA LEU A 31 -8.32 6.71 -6.85
C LEU A 31 -7.52 6.85 -5.55
N TYR A 32 -7.60 7.99 -4.88
CA TYR A 32 -6.80 8.20 -3.69
C TYR A 32 -7.55 8.95 -2.59
N ILE A 33 -7.04 8.81 -1.37
CA ILE A 33 -7.55 9.46 -0.17
C ILE A 33 -6.37 10.10 0.54
N ASN A 34 -6.53 11.35 0.96
CA ASN A 34 -5.55 11.99 1.84
C ASN A 34 -5.86 11.65 3.30
N LEU A 35 -4.84 11.23 4.03
CA LEU A 35 -4.99 10.78 5.41
C LEU A 35 -4.89 11.88 6.45
N ASN A 36 -4.39 13.06 6.08
CA ASN A 36 -3.99 14.14 7.00
C ASN A 36 -4.88 14.27 8.22
N ASN A 37 -6.03 14.89 8.08
CA ASN A 37 -6.97 15.12 9.17
C ASN A 37 -8.27 14.35 9.02
N GLN A 38 -8.40 13.58 7.95
CA GLN A 38 -9.64 12.90 7.64
C GLN A 38 -9.73 11.52 8.27
N ILE A 39 -8.59 10.83 8.36
CA ILE A 39 -8.56 9.44 8.82
C ILE A 39 -7.38 9.25 9.75
N ASN A 40 -7.66 9.16 11.04
CA ASN A 40 -6.68 8.77 12.07
C ASN A 40 -6.99 7.40 12.64
N ASN A 41 -7.87 6.64 12.01
CA ASN A 41 -8.32 5.36 12.52
C ASN A 41 -7.51 4.24 11.88
N LYS A 42 -6.72 3.54 12.68
CA LYS A 42 -5.90 2.42 12.23
C LYS A 42 -6.74 1.30 11.62
N ASP A 43 -7.91 1.06 12.18
CA ASP A 43 -8.79 0.00 11.68
C ASP A 43 -9.32 0.32 10.30
N LEU A 44 -9.64 1.58 10.06
CA LEU A 44 -10.08 2.03 8.75
C LEU A 44 -8.97 1.92 7.71
N ILE A 45 -7.77 2.35 8.07
CA ILE A 45 -6.60 2.23 7.19
C ILE A 45 -6.32 0.75 6.88
N SER A 46 -6.37 -0.11 7.88
CA SER A 46 -6.20 -1.56 7.70
C SER A 46 -7.25 -2.13 6.77
N SER A 47 -8.48 -1.67 6.87
CA SER A 47 -9.56 -2.12 6.01
C SER A 47 -9.30 -1.76 4.55
N PHE A 48 -8.84 -0.53 4.28
CA PHE A 48 -8.47 -0.13 2.93
C PHE A 48 -7.31 -0.96 2.38
N ILE A 49 -6.29 -1.19 3.21
CA ILE A 49 -5.14 -2.01 2.79
C ILE A 49 -5.57 -3.44 2.48
N LYS A 50 -6.46 -4.01 3.27
CA LYS A 50 -7.01 -5.35 3.02
C LYS A 50 -7.79 -5.43 1.71
N ASN A 51 -8.32 -4.31 1.25
CA ASN A 51 -9.08 -4.24 0.00
C ASN A 51 -8.23 -3.79 -1.19
N GLY A 52 -6.92 -3.84 -1.08
CA GLY A 52 -6.02 -3.61 -2.19
C GLY A 52 -5.45 -2.21 -2.30
N PHE A 53 -5.82 -1.31 -1.40
CA PHE A 53 -5.23 0.03 -1.40
C PHE A 53 -3.77 -0.03 -0.96
N ARG A 54 -2.96 0.86 -1.51
CA ARG A 54 -1.55 1.02 -1.19
C ARG A 54 -1.37 2.33 -0.45
N ARG A 55 -0.37 2.40 0.41
CA ARG A 55 -0.07 3.62 1.16
C ARG A 55 1.20 4.26 0.65
N SER A 56 1.15 5.58 0.47
CA SER A 56 2.30 6.41 0.17
C SER A 56 2.22 7.65 1.03
N TYR A 57 3.09 7.77 2.05
CA TYR A 57 3.06 8.86 3.04
C TYR A 57 1.65 9.05 3.63
N ASP A 58 1.04 10.19 3.33
CA ASP A 58 -0.26 10.57 3.88
C ASP A 58 -1.41 10.27 2.93
N SER A 59 -1.22 9.37 2.00
CA SER A 59 -2.28 8.98 1.08
C SER A 59 -2.41 7.47 0.95
N LEU A 60 -3.63 7.03 0.73
CA LEU A 60 -3.95 5.68 0.30
C LEU A 60 -4.47 5.75 -1.13
N TYR A 61 -4.06 4.84 -1.97
CA TYR A 61 -4.47 4.86 -3.36
C TYR A 61 -4.62 3.46 -3.94
N ILE A 62 -5.40 3.37 -5.00
CA ILE A 62 -5.57 2.15 -5.78
C ILE A 62 -5.62 2.53 -7.26
N PRO A 63 -4.98 1.77 -8.14
CA PRO A 63 -5.10 2.02 -9.58
C PRO A 63 -6.52 1.79 -10.08
N ILE A 64 -6.99 2.70 -10.92
CA ILE A 64 -8.30 2.59 -11.58
C ILE A 64 -8.15 2.80 -13.09
N CYS A 65 -7.11 2.24 -13.67
CA CYS A 65 -6.81 2.38 -15.10
C CYS A 65 -7.93 1.79 -15.95
N GLU A 66 -8.40 2.55 -16.93
CA GLU A 66 -9.58 2.18 -17.70
C GLU A 66 -9.38 0.93 -18.56
N ASN A 67 -8.20 0.80 -19.14
CA ASN A 67 -7.92 -0.26 -20.12
C ASN A 67 -6.86 -1.25 -19.64
N CYS A 68 -6.62 -1.34 -18.33
CA CYS A 68 -5.57 -2.21 -17.83
C CYS A 68 -5.90 -2.70 -16.42
N ASN A 69 -5.73 -3.99 -16.20
CA ASN A 69 -5.91 -4.66 -14.92
C ASN A 69 -4.64 -5.39 -14.46
N ALA A 70 -3.48 -4.96 -14.97
CA ALA A 70 -2.23 -5.68 -14.73
C ALA A 70 -1.69 -5.51 -13.30
N CYS A 71 -2.02 -4.41 -12.63
CA CYS A 71 -1.53 -4.14 -11.29
C CYS A 71 -2.33 -4.92 -10.25
N ILE A 72 -1.65 -5.85 -9.57
CA ILE A 72 -2.26 -6.66 -8.52
C ILE A 72 -1.57 -6.33 -7.21
N SER A 73 -2.34 -5.83 -6.25
CA SER A 73 -1.80 -5.56 -4.92
C SER A 73 -1.60 -6.86 -4.16
N THR A 74 -0.42 -7.01 -3.58
CA THR A 74 -0.09 -8.19 -2.77
C THR A 74 0.32 -7.76 -1.39
N ARG A 75 0.17 -8.66 -0.43
CA ARG A 75 0.61 -8.43 0.94
C ARG A 75 1.11 -9.74 1.53
N ILE A 76 1.96 -9.63 2.53
CA ILE A 76 2.49 -10.78 3.24
C ILE A 76 1.94 -10.74 4.67
N ASN A 77 1.31 -11.84 5.08
CA ASN A 77 0.92 -12.01 6.48
C ASN A 77 2.15 -12.40 7.27
N ILE A 78 2.66 -11.49 8.11
CA ILE A 78 3.89 -11.73 8.85
C ILE A 78 3.77 -12.84 9.88
N ASP A 79 2.57 -13.11 10.39
CA ASP A 79 2.35 -14.19 11.33
C ASP A 79 2.48 -15.57 10.69
N LYS A 80 2.26 -15.64 9.39
CA LYS A 80 2.36 -16.89 8.62
C LYS A 80 3.59 -16.95 7.73
N PHE A 81 4.38 -15.90 7.75
CA PHE A 81 5.58 -15.83 6.91
C PHE A 81 6.68 -16.71 7.47
N THR A 82 7.28 -17.53 6.61
CA THR A 82 8.44 -18.33 6.95
C THR A 82 9.59 -17.99 6.03
N PHE A 83 10.79 -17.92 6.59
CA PHE A 83 11.98 -17.66 5.79
C PHE A 83 12.31 -18.87 4.92
N SER A 84 12.41 -18.64 3.61
CA SER A 84 12.90 -19.64 2.68
C SER A 84 14.41 -19.82 2.84
N LYS A 85 14.95 -20.87 2.24
CA LYS A 85 16.40 -21.07 2.21
C LYS A 85 17.12 -19.89 1.57
N ARG A 86 16.51 -19.32 0.55
CA ARG A 86 17.05 -18.12 -0.13
C ARG A 86 17.06 -16.90 0.80
N ASN A 87 15.98 -16.68 1.53
CA ASN A 87 15.92 -15.60 2.50
C ASN A 87 17.02 -15.72 3.55
N LYS A 88 17.19 -16.90 4.09
CA LYS A 88 18.23 -17.18 5.10
C LYS A 88 19.62 -16.93 4.55
N ARG A 89 19.86 -17.32 3.30
CA ARG A 89 21.16 -17.12 2.65
C ARG A 89 21.47 -15.65 2.48
N VAL A 90 20.48 -14.86 2.04
CA VAL A 90 20.64 -13.41 1.87
C VAL A 90 20.93 -12.74 3.21
N LEU A 91 20.19 -13.11 4.26
CA LEU A 91 20.42 -12.56 5.60
C LEU A 91 21.82 -12.90 6.10
N LYS A 92 22.26 -14.14 5.92
CA LYS A 92 23.60 -14.57 6.35
C LYS A 92 24.69 -13.81 5.58
N PHE A 93 24.52 -13.63 4.28
CA PHE A 93 25.48 -12.92 3.46
C PHE A 93 25.63 -11.45 3.90
N ASN A 94 24.55 -10.81 4.28
CA ASN A 94 24.56 -9.40 4.65
C ASN A 94 24.84 -9.15 6.13
N LYS A 95 24.90 -10.18 6.93
CA LYS A 95 25.10 -10.09 8.38
C LYS A 95 26.33 -9.31 8.78
N ASP A 96 27.44 -9.50 8.08
CA ASP A 96 28.70 -8.86 8.38
C ASP A 96 28.88 -7.50 7.68
N LEU A 97 28.02 -7.20 6.71
CA LEU A 97 28.08 -5.96 5.93
C LEU A 97 27.17 -4.88 6.48
N PHE A 98 26.02 -5.28 7.02
CA PHE A 98 24.99 -4.37 7.47
C PHE A 98 24.39 -4.84 8.79
N TYR A 99 23.87 -3.89 9.55
CA TYR A 99 23.05 -4.21 10.69
C TYR A 99 21.71 -3.47 10.57
N ILE A 100 20.69 -4.05 11.19
CA ILE A 100 19.34 -3.48 11.17
C ILE A 100 19.04 -2.89 12.53
N LYS A 101 18.64 -1.62 12.53
CA LYS A 101 18.27 -0.90 13.74
C LYS A 101 16.82 -0.47 13.64
N ASN A 102 16.03 -0.83 14.64
CA ASN A 102 14.67 -0.31 14.76
C ASN A 102 14.71 1.10 15.32
N THR A 103 14.17 2.04 14.57
CA THR A 103 14.03 3.41 15.03
C THR A 103 12.56 3.71 15.25
N LYS A 104 12.25 4.29 16.40
CA LYS A 104 10.90 4.78 16.67
C LYS A 104 10.82 6.24 16.24
N LYS A 105 9.77 6.56 15.56
CA LYS A 105 9.46 7.96 15.28
C LYS A 105 8.76 8.60 16.45
#